data_d80472aa245692c47c09e6b4d4e7650d
#
_entry.id   d80472aa245692c47c09e6b4d4e7650d
#
_cell.length_a   1.000
_cell.length_b   1.000
_cell.length_c   1.000
_cell.angle_alpha   90.00
_cell.angle_beta   90.00
_cell.angle_gamma   90.00
#
_symmetry.space_group_name_H-M   'P 1'
#
loop_
_entity.id
_entity.type
_entity.pdbx_description
1 polymer ?
#
loop_
_entity_poly.entity_id
_entity_poly.type
_entity_poly.pdbx_seq_one_letter_code
_entity_poly.pdbx_strand_id
1 'polypeptide(L)'
;RERCYITKENSNQFPQLVKFIEELRSAEVHKKIGSLIGRDLSNSFVRLEVICDREGFWLKPHCDIKEKLMSSIVFVNPHGESENLGTDFYDEKLNKVKTVPYKNNYGYFFTSGPNTWHGMEKKEIKKERRCIQINYVTFATDWQVKN
;
A
#
# COMPACT_ATOMS: atom_id res chain seq x y z
N ARG A 1 -1.31 15.17 -2.37
CA ARG A 1 -1.43 13.78 -2.84
C ARG A 1 -2.60 13.64 -3.81
N GLU A 2 -2.34 13.04 -4.94
CA GLU A 2 -3.37 12.59 -5.86
C GLU A 2 -3.51 11.08 -5.74
N ARG A 3 -4.74 10.56 -5.83
CA ARG A 3 -4.99 9.13 -5.76
C ARG A 3 -6.12 8.71 -6.68
N CYS A 4 -6.01 7.49 -7.21
CA CYS A 4 -7.02 6.90 -8.07
C CYS A 4 -7.24 5.44 -7.65
N TYR A 5 -8.44 5.14 -7.16
CA TYR A 5 -8.82 3.76 -6.87
C TYR A 5 -9.18 3.03 -8.15
N ILE A 6 -8.72 1.79 -8.28
CA ILE A 6 -9.06 0.95 -9.41
C ILE A 6 -10.38 0.25 -9.11
N THR A 7 -11.38 0.54 -9.90
CA THR A 7 -12.76 0.03 -9.76
C THR A 7 -13.20 -0.64 -11.06
N LYS A 8 -14.34 -1.31 -11.04
CA LYS A 8 -14.92 -1.86 -12.28
C LYS A 8 -15.21 -0.74 -13.29
N GLU A 9 -15.59 0.44 -12.82
CA GLU A 9 -15.92 1.59 -13.66
C GLU A 9 -14.73 2.05 -14.51
N ASN A 10 -13.52 2.14 -13.93
CA ASN A 10 -12.32 2.59 -14.64
C ASN A 10 -11.38 1.47 -15.08
N SER A 11 -11.78 0.22 -14.89
CA SER A 11 -10.92 -0.95 -15.13
C SER A 11 -10.36 -1.02 -16.56
N ASN A 12 -11.11 -0.56 -17.55
CA ASN A 12 -10.67 -0.58 -18.94
C ASN A 12 -9.44 0.29 -19.21
N GLN A 13 -9.19 1.29 -18.35
CA GLN A 13 -8.05 2.19 -18.46
C GLN A 13 -6.78 1.59 -17.85
N PHE A 14 -6.92 0.54 -17.02
CA PHE A 14 -5.81 -0.01 -16.24
C PHE A 14 -5.75 -1.55 -16.32
N PRO A 15 -5.64 -2.13 -17.51
CA PRO A 15 -5.75 -3.59 -17.68
C PRO A 15 -4.67 -4.37 -16.90
N GLN A 16 -3.46 -3.82 -16.79
CA GLN A 16 -2.39 -4.50 -16.05
C GLN A 16 -2.64 -4.49 -14.53
N LEU A 17 -3.20 -3.41 -14.01
CA LEU A 17 -3.55 -3.33 -12.60
C LEU A 17 -4.73 -4.24 -12.26
N VAL A 18 -5.70 -4.35 -13.16
CA VAL A 18 -6.81 -5.29 -13.01
C VAL A 18 -6.30 -6.73 -12.98
N LYS A 19 -5.35 -7.06 -13.84
CA LYS A 19 -4.72 -8.38 -13.84
C LYS A 19 -4.03 -8.66 -12.50
N PHE A 20 -3.36 -7.68 -11.95
CA PHE A 20 -2.73 -7.78 -10.63
C PHE A 20 -3.78 -7.98 -9.52
N ILE A 21 -4.87 -7.22 -9.55
CA ILE A 21 -5.99 -7.39 -8.62
C ILE A 21 -6.56 -8.82 -8.70
N GLU A 22 -6.74 -9.36 -9.90
CA GLU A 22 -7.24 -10.72 -10.09
C GLU A 22 -6.33 -11.77 -9.44
N GLU A 23 -5.02 -11.58 -9.50
CA GLU A 23 -4.07 -12.46 -8.80
C GLU A 23 -4.20 -12.33 -7.28
N LEU A 24 -4.31 -11.10 -6.76
CA LEU A 24 -4.48 -10.86 -5.32
C LEU A 24 -5.79 -11.47 -4.79
N ARG A 25 -6.82 -11.54 -5.61
CA ARG A 25 -8.12 -12.12 -5.25
C ARG A 25 -8.08 -13.64 -5.23
N SER A 26 -7.12 -14.27 -5.90
CA SER A 26 -7.08 -15.73 -6.02
C SER A 26 -6.94 -16.40 -4.66
N ALA A 27 -7.54 -17.58 -4.51
CA ALA A 27 -7.45 -18.36 -3.27
C ALA A 27 -5.99 -18.65 -2.90
N GLU A 28 -5.18 -18.99 -3.89
CA GLU A 28 -3.75 -19.27 -3.69
C GLU A 28 -3.01 -18.08 -3.09
N VAL A 29 -3.17 -16.89 -3.68
CA VAL A 29 -2.39 -15.72 -3.28
C VAL A 29 -2.84 -15.19 -1.92
N HIS A 30 -4.16 -15.02 -1.69
CA HIS A 30 -4.59 -14.48 -0.41
C HIS A 30 -4.31 -15.43 0.76
N LYS A 31 -4.34 -16.74 0.55
CA LYS A 31 -3.96 -17.72 1.58
C LYS A 31 -2.47 -17.64 1.88
N LYS A 32 -1.63 -17.49 0.86
CA LYS A 32 -0.19 -17.35 1.02
C LYS A 32 0.17 -16.09 1.80
N ILE A 33 -0.40 -14.95 1.42
CA ILE A 33 -0.18 -13.67 2.12
C ILE A 33 -0.70 -13.77 3.55
N GLY A 34 -1.91 -14.29 3.74
CA GLY A 34 -2.51 -14.47 5.06
C GLY A 34 -1.64 -15.32 5.99
N SER A 35 -1.06 -16.39 5.45
CA SER A 35 -0.12 -17.23 6.19
C SER A 35 1.13 -16.45 6.63
N LEU A 36 1.67 -15.60 5.75
CA LEU A 36 2.86 -14.81 6.06
C LEU A 36 2.62 -13.75 7.14
N ILE A 37 1.44 -13.15 7.18
CA ILE A 37 1.11 -12.10 8.15
C ILE A 37 0.31 -12.61 9.36
N GLY A 38 -0.04 -13.90 9.38
CA GLY A 38 -0.80 -14.50 10.48
C GLY A 38 -2.26 -14.04 10.54
N ARG A 39 -2.88 -13.74 9.40
CA ARG A 39 -4.28 -13.31 9.31
C ARG A 39 -5.04 -14.12 8.28
N ASP A 40 -6.30 -14.41 8.57
CA ASP A 40 -7.22 -14.99 7.59
C ASP A 40 -7.77 -13.87 6.70
N LEU A 41 -7.46 -13.95 5.40
CA LEU A 41 -7.91 -12.97 4.41
C LEU A 41 -9.16 -13.44 3.63
N SER A 42 -9.71 -14.63 3.96
CA SER A 42 -10.96 -15.07 3.36
C SER A 42 -12.08 -14.08 3.68
N ASN A 43 -13.06 -13.97 2.79
CA ASN A 43 -14.19 -13.04 2.92
C ASN A 43 -13.79 -11.56 2.93
N SER A 44 -12.54 -11.25 2.60
CA SER A 44 -12.09 -9.86 2.45
C SER A 44 -12.25 -9.37 1.01
N PHE A 45 -11.85 -8.12 0.82
CA PHE A 45 -11.88 -7.46 -0.48
C PHE A 45 -10.53 -6.82 -0.75
N VAL A 46 -10.10 -6.84 -2.01
CA VAL A 46 -8.89 -6.13 -2.43
C VAL A 46 -9.25 -4.67 -2.69
N ARG A 47 -8.40 -3.76 -2.24
CA ARG A 47 -8.45 -2.35 -2.60
C ARG A 47 -7.09 -1.95 -3.13
N LEU A 48 -7.06 -1.43 -4.35
CA LEU A 48 -5.83 -0.97 -4.98
C LEU A 48 -6.02 0.46 -5.43
N GLU A 49 -5.05 1.30 -5.10
CA GLU A 49 -5.03 2.69 -5.56
C GLU A 49 -3.65 3.07 -6.07
N VAL A 50 -3.64 3.92 -7.08
CA VAL A 50 -2.43 4.56 -7.60
C VAL A 50 -2.31 5.92 -6.93
N ILE A 51 -1.11 6.24 -6.44
CA ILE A 51 -0.84 7.44 -5.66
C ILE A 51 0.31 8.21 -6.29
N CYS A 52 0.16 9.54 -6.34
CA CYS A 52 1.20 10.46 -6.75
C CYS A 52 1.33 11.58 -5.72
N ASP A 53 2.49 11.70 -5.13
CA ASP A 53 2.82 12.76 -4.17
C ASP A 53 3.78 13.75 -4.82
N ARG A 54 3.59 15.04 -4.54
CA ARG A 54 4.43 16.12 -5.04
C ARG A 54 5.00 16.95 -3.91
N GLU A 55 5.82 17.91 -4.25
CA GLU A 55 6.49 18.81 -3.30
C GLU A 55 5.54 19.29 -2.21
N GLY A 56 6.01 19.22 -0.97
CA GLY A 56 5.24 19.61 0.20
C GLY A 56 4.46 18.49 0.87
N PHE A 57 4.37 17.31 0.25
CA PHE A 57 3.66 16.18 0.86
C PHE A 57 4.43 15.62 2.06
N TRP A 58 3.68 15.33 3.10
CA TRP A 58 4.15 14.58 4.26
C TRP A 58 2.97 13.85 4.89
N LEU A 59 3.26 12.86 5.71
CA LEU A 59 2.24 12.07 6.38
C LEU A 59 2.70 11.83 7.82
N LYS A 60 1.91 12.31 8.77
CA LYS A 60 2.27 12.13 10.18
C LYS A 60 2.24 10.65 10.57
N PRO A 61 3.02 10.25 11.58
CA PRO A 61 2.96 8.89 12.09
C PRO A 61 1.54 8.50 12.51
N HIS A 62 1.10 7.34 12.04
CA HIS A 62 -0.22 6.79 12.35
C HIS A 62 -0.19 5.27 12.22
N CYS A 63 -1.19 4.62 12.80
CA CYS A 63 -1.49 3.23 12.53
C CYS A 63 -2.71 3.17 11.62
N ASP A 64 -2.76 2.17 10.76
CA ASP A 64 -3.92 1.96 9.91
C ASP A 64 -5.13 1.49 10.72
N ILE A 65 -6.33 1.70 10.19
CA ILE A 65 -7.57 1.23 10.80
C ILE A 65 -7.61 -0.31 10.80
N LYS A 66 -8.31 -0.87 11.76
CA LYS A 66 -8.40 -2.34 11.94
C LYS A 66 -9.05 -3.06 10.74
N GLU A 67 -9.87 -2.35 9.97
CA GLU A 67 -10.52 -2.87 8.77
C GLU A 67 -9.54 -3.14 7.63
N LYS A 68 -8.33 -2.61 7.68
CA LYS A 68 -7.23 -2.96 6.78
C LYS A 68 -6.52 -4.18 7.37
N LEU A 69 -6.87 -5.36 6.88
CA LEU A 69 -6.24 -6.61 7.33
C LEU A 69 -4.78 -6.71 6.91
N MET A 70 -4.45 -6.14 5.76
CA MET A 70 -3.09 -6.05 5.26
C MET A 70 -2.93 -4.71 4.54
N SER A 71 -1.81 -4.05 4.78
CA SER A 71 -1.40 -2.84 4.07
C SER A 71 -0.10 -3.10 3.33
N SER A 72 -0.03 -2.63 2.09
CA SER A 72 1.13 -2.81 1.24
C SER A 72 1.36 -1.59 0.36
N ILE A 73 2.61 -1.30 0.11
CA ILE A 73 3.04 -0.30 -0.87
C ILE A 73 4.04 -0.95 -1.81
N VAL A 74 3.86 -0.71 -3.10
CA VAL A 74 4.87 -0.97 -4.13
C VAL A 74 5.26 0.37 -4.73
N PHE A 75 6.53 0.70 -4.68
CA PHE A 75 7.05 1.96 -5.19
C PHE A 75 7.30 1.90 -6.69
N VAL A 76 7.04 3.03 -7.35
CA VAL A 76 7.35 3.25 -8.77
C VAL A 76 8.15 4.55 -8.84
N ASN A 77 9.43 4.45 -9.22
CA ASN A 77 10.35 5.60 -9.23
C ASN A 77 10.86 5.89 -10.64
N PRO A 78 10.01 6.46 -11.53
CA PRO A 78 10.39 6.66 -12.93
C PRO A 78 11.35 7.83 -13.14
N HIS A 79 11.50 8.71 -12.16
CA HIS A 79 12.29 9.93 -12.27
C HIS A 79 13.63 9.88 -11.55
N GLY A 80 13.98 8.74 -10.94
CA GLY A 80 15.21 8.63 -10.16
C GLY A 80 15.24 9.53 -8.93
N GLU A 81 14.11 9.74 -8.29
CA GLU A 81 14.02 10.48 -7.03
C GLU A 81 14.81 9.77 -5.93
N SER A 82 15.14 10.52 -4.87
CA SER A 82 15.92 10.00 -3.76
C SER A 82 15.25 8.79 -3.08
N GLU A 83 16.05 7.81 -2.70
CA GLU A 83 15.59 6.63 -1.97
C GLU A 83 15.03 6.97 -0.59
N ASN A 84 15.32 8.15 -0.04
CA ASN A 84 14.78 8.56 1.25
C ASN A 84 13.27 8.88 1.20
N LEU A 85 12.66 8.91 0.01
CA LEU A 85 11.24 9.16 -0.19
C LEU A 85 10.35 7.94 0.00
N GLY A 86 10.84 6.90 0.64
CA GLY A 86 10.05 5.72 0.98
C GLY A 86 9.08 5.96 2.13
N THR A 87 8.78 4.89 2.86
CA THR A 87 7.91 4.96 4.02
C THR A 87 8.74 4.92 5.29
N ASP A 88 8.46 5.83 6.22
CA ASP A 88 9.09 5.86 7.52
C ASP A 88 8.30 5.02 8.51
N PHE A 89 8.99 4.14 9.24
CA PHE A 89 8.41 3.34 10.33
C PHE A 89 8.93 3.84 11.66
N TYR A 90 8.07 3.80 12.67
CA TYR A 90 8.32 4.38 13.99
C TYR A 90 8.09 3.34 15.08
N ASP A 91 8.76 3.51 16.21
CA ASP A 91 8.48 2.74 17.42
C ASP A 91 7.28 3.32 18.18
N GLU A 92 6.94 2.74 19.33
CA GLU A 92 5.81 3.17 20.15
C GLU A 92 5.97 4.58 20.72
N LYS A 93 7.19 5.07 20.80
CA LYS A 93 7.51 6.43 21.26
C LYS A 93 7.57 7.43 20.12
N LEU A 94 7.24 6.98 18.90
CA LEU A 94 7.28 7.76 17.67
C LEU A 94 8.68 8.21 17.28
N ASN A 95 9.69 7.43 17.65
CA ASN A 95 11.04 7.58 17.12
C ASN A 95 11.11 6.83 15.79
N LYS A 96 11.65 7.47 14.76
CA LYS A 96 11.84 6.81 13.47
C LYS A 96 12.92 5.73 13.61
N VAL A 97 12.58 4.50 13.27
CA VAL A 97 13.47 3.35 13.37
C VAL A 97 13.94 2.85 12.01
N LYS A 98 13.20 3.15 10.94
CA LYS A 98 13.53 2.66 9.60
C LYS A 98 12.80 3.47 8.53
N THR A 99 13.48 3.67 7.40
CA THR A 99 12.84 4.11 6.17
C THR A 99 12.95 2.97 5.16
N VAL A 100 11.83 2.46 4.69
CA VAL A 100 11.83 1.52 3.56
C VAL A 100 12.16 2.34 2.32
N PRO A 101 13.23 1.99 1.57
CA PRO A 101 13.71 2.87 0.50
C PRO A 101 12.75 2.97 -0.67
N TYR A 102 12.67 4.17 -1.25
CA TYR A 102 11.90 4.45 -2.45
C TYR A 102 12.67 3.98 -3.67
N LYS A 103 12.55 2.70 -3.99
CA LYS A 103 13.17 2.06 -5.15
C LYS A 103 12.10 1.56 -6.10
N ASN A 104 12.39 1.63 -7.38
CA ASN A 104 11.46 1.11 -8.39
C ASN A 104 11.21 -0.39 -8.18
N ASN A 105 9.93 -0.78 -8.23
CA ASN A 105 9.49 -2.18 -8.08
C ASN A 105 9.91 -2.82 -6.74
N TYR A 106 9.95 -2.01 -5.69
CA TYR A 106 10.28 -2.42 -4.33
C TYR A 106 9.17 -1.96 -3.39
N GLY A 107 8.98 -2.67 -2.30
CA GLY A 107 7.93 -2.29 -1.37
C GLY A 107 7.91 -3.14 -0.11
N TYR A 108 6.76 -3.15 0.55
CA TYR A 108 6.56 -3.86 1.80
C TYR A 108 5.09 -4.20 1.97
N PHE A 109 4.81 -5.12 2.88
CA PHE A 109 3.46 -5.33 3.38
C PHE A 109 3.51 -5.72 4.87
N PHE A 110 2.42 -5.39 5.57
CA PHE A 110 2.27 -5.71 6.98
C PHE A 110 0.79 -5.86 7.34
N THR A 111 0.52 -6.52 8.48
CA THR A 111 -0.82 -6.51 9.06
C THR A 111 -0.97 -5.30 9.98
N SER A 112 -2.13 -4.63 9.92
CA SER A 112 -2.39 -3.50 10.80
C SER A 112 -2.49 -3.95 12.25
N GLY A 113 -2.03 -3.11 13.16
CA GLY A 113 -2.04 -3.37 14.59
C GLY A 113 -1.83 -2.08 15.37
N PRO A 114 -1.91 -2.13 16.72
CA PRO A 114 -1.81 -0.92 17.55
C PRO A 114 -0.43 -0.28 17.54
N ASN A 115 0.60 -0.99 17.09
CA ASN A 115 1.99 -0.53 17.12
C ASN A 115 2.63 -0.46 15.73
N THR A 116 1.83 -0.52 14.66
CA THR A 116 2.36 -0.44 13.29
C THR A 116 2.43 1.02 12.82
N TRP A 117 3.16 1.83 13.57
CA TRP A 117 3.32 3.26 13.31
C TRP A 117 4.15 3.51 12.07
N HIS A 118 3.59 4.26 11.13
CA HIS A 118 4.27 4.60 9.88
C HIS A 118 3.78 5.95 9.36
N GLY A 119 4.57 6.51 8.46
CA GLY A 119 4.26 7.80 7.84
C GLY A 119 5.35 8.18 6.87
N MET A 120 5.49 9.47 6.65
CA MET A 120 6.54 10.03 5.81
C MET A 120 6.87 11.44 6.30
N GLU A 121 8.08 11.63 6.76
CA GLU A 121 8.57 12.97 7.09
C GLU A 121 8.58 13.86 5.86
N LYS A 122 8.44 15.16 6.04
CA LYS A 122 8.55 16.10 4.94
C LYS A 122 9.97 16.05 4.38
N LYS A 123 10.09 15.76 3.08
CA LYS A 123 11.36 15.65 2.36
C LYS A 123 11.21 16.31 1.01
N GLU A 124 12.33 16.67 0.38
CA GLU A 124 12.31 17.23 -0.96
C GLU A 124 11.84 16.19 -1.98
N ILE A 125 10.76 16.51 -2.70
CA ILE A 125 10.29 15.77 -3.87
C ILE A 125 10.52 16.67 -5.07
N LYS A 126 11.43 16.29 -5.96
CA LYS A 126 11.81 17.14 -7.10
C LYS A 126 10.73 17.18 -8.18
N LYS A 127 10.20 16.03 -8.56
CA LYS A 127 9.12 15.88 -9.52
C LYS A 127 7.90 15.25 -8.88
N GLU A 128 7.96 13.97 -8.58
CA GLU A 128 6.87 13.25 -7.95
C GLU A 128 7.32 11.91 -7.37
N ARG A 129 6.62 11.47 -6.35
CA ARG A 129 6.78 10.17 -5.73
C ARG A 129 5.53 9.36 -6.06
N ARG A 130 5.70 8.23 -6.72
CA ARG A 130 4.60 7.36 -7.13
C ARG A 130 4.62 6.04 -6.38
N CYS A 131 3.45 5.57 -6.03
CA CYS A 131 3.32 4.23 -5.46
C CYS A 131 1.95 3.63 -5.78
N ILE A 132 1.89 2.32 -5.63
CA ILE A 132 0.65 1.56 -5.69
C ILE A 132 0.39 1.07 -4.28
N GLN A 133 -0.74 1.47 -3.72
CA GLN A 133 -1.16 1.00 -2.40
C GLN A 133 -2.15 -0.13 -2.56
N ILE A 134 -1.91 -1.21 -1.84
CA ILE A 134 -2.74 -2.42 -1.90
C ILE A 134 -3.17 -2.75 -0.47
N ASN A 135 -4.46 -3.02 -0.30
CA ASN A 135 -5.00 -3.48 0.96
C ASN A 135 -5.89 -4.71 0.73
N TYR A 136 -5.91 -5.60 1.74
CA TYR A 136 -7.05 -6.46 1.97
C TYR A 136 -7.87 -5.82 3.07
N VAL A 137 -9.17 -5.61 2.81
CA VAL A 137 -10.06 -4.86 3.71
C VAL A 137 -11.31 -5.66 4.03
N THR A 138 -11.94 -5.35 5.18
CA THR A 138 -13.17 -6.03 5.60
C THR A 138 -14.42 -5.44 4.96
N PHE A 139 -14.37 -4.20 4.50
CA PHE A 139 -15.52 -3.56 3.85
C PHE A 139 -15.57 -3.89 2.36
N ALA A 140 -16.76 -3.84 1.80
CA ALA A 140 -16.98 -4.21 0.40
C ALA A 140 -16.31 -3.24 -0.58
N THR A 141 -15.61 -3.81 -1.54
CA THR A 141 -15.12 -3.14 -2.75
C THR A 141 -15.60 -3.95 -3.96
N ASP A 142 -15.24 -3.52 -5.16
CA ASP A 142 -15.57 -4.28 -6.37
C ASP A 142 -14.83 -5.63 -6.46
N TRP A 143 -13.87 -5.88 -5.58
CA TRP A 143 -12.88 -6.95 -5.76
C TRP A 143 -12.85 -7.92 -4.58
N GLN A 144 -13.93 -8.68 -4.41
CA GLN A 144 -13.97 -9.71 -3.36
C GLN A 144 -12.96 -10.82 -3.65
N VAL A 145 -12.29 -11.32 -2.60
CA VAL A 145 -11.39 -12.45 -2.74
C VAL A 145 -12.18 -13.72 -3.08
N LYS A 146 -11.53 -14.64 -3.77
CA LYS A 146 -12.13 -15.92 -4.18
C LYS A 146 -11.73 -17.01 -3.20
N ASN A 147 -12.65 -17.92 -2.99
CA ASN A 147 -12.43 -19.08 -2.13
C ASN A 147 -11.56 -20.14 -2.81
#